data_6e03cf551b55c271b45b0488f10a46db
#
_entry.id   6e03cf551b55c271b45b0488f10a46db
#
_cell.length_a   1.000
_cell.length_b   1.000
_cell.length_c   1.000
_cell.angle_alpha   90.00
_cell.angle_beta   90.00
_cell.angle_gamma   90.00
#
_symmetry.space_group_name_H-M   'P 1'
#
loop_
_entity.id
_entity.type
_entity.pdbx_description
1 polymer ?
#
loop_
_entity_poly.entity_id
_entity_poly.type
_entity_poly.pdbx_seq_one_letter_code
_entity_poly.pdbx_strand_id
1 'polypeptide(L)'
;MLEKLEEVIKPSKIFRNIMDYFKSLKKFKFIFLTFYILGCSNQVTISDDSYIIKNISIIDPIDGLQSTKSLVITDNTISMILDNDNELIANNNIIDASGKYLIPGLWDAHIHFSFDTDLAPFMPGLFLAHGVTSVRDTGGPIDLVVKMKDLSLNDPINNPTVYIAGPLIDGTPNVYNNSSPSFPLLSIENTDIIDIESNVQEIVAKEVDLLKAYEMLTENQFLALMRIAKKNNLNVTGHIPLSMTLFSAIDSGLNGIEHLRNFALSIASNSDELFRERLQLLKNPDDLPGSDLRSLIHSKQRMRALDSIDYNKFEEAAILLASRN
;
A
#
# COMPACT_ATOMS: atom_id res chain seq x y z
N MET A 1 -20.61 -7.17 20.07
CA MET A 1 -19.51 -7.20 19.08
C MET A 1 -18.62 -5.99 19.20
N LEU A 2 -19.14 -4.78 19.37
CA LEU A 2 -18.33 -3.56 19.59
C LEU A 2 -17.63 -3.52 20.96
N GLU A 3 -18.25 -4.06 22.03
CA GLU A 3 -17.63 -4.11 23.37
C GLU A 3 -16.40 -5.02 23.50
N LYS A 4 -16.24 -6.02 22.63
CA LYS A 4 -15.03 -6.89 22.62
C LYS A 4 -13.84 -6.29 21.86
N LEU A 5 -14.05 -5.26 21.04
CA LEU A 5 -12.98 -4.56 20.33
C LEU A 5 -12.23 -3.54 21.21
N GLU A 6 -12.85 -3.05 22.27
CA GLU A 6 -12.21 -2.11 23.21
C GLU A 6 -11.16 -2.78 24.13
N GLU A 7 -11.17 -4.09 24.28
CA GLU A 7 -10.19 -4.80 25.13
C GLU A 7 -8.89 -5.12 24.42
N VAL A 8 -8.81 -5.05 23.10
CA VAL A 8 -7.63 -5.43 22.30
C VAL A 8 -6.66 -4.27 22.10
N ILE A 9 -7.08 -3.02 22.33
CA ILE A 9 -6.21 -1.85 22.17
C ILE A 9 -5.78 -1.34 23.57
N LYS A 10 -4.98 -2.13 24.27
CA LYS A 10 -4.26 -1.61 25.46
C LYS A 10 -2.89 -1.08 25.02
N PRO A 11 -2.59 0.20 25.24
CA PRO A 11 -1.29 0.77 24.87
C PRO A 11 -0.16 0.05 25.56
N SER A 12 0.91 -0.22 24.81
CA SER A 12 2.08 -0.97 25.27
C SER A 12 2.70 -0.39 26.55
N LYS A 13 3.36 -1.25 27.33
CA LYS A 13 4.02 -0.89 28.60
C LYS A 13 5.01 0.28 28.43
N ILE A 14 5.56 0.45 27.25
CA ILE A 14 6.48 1.55 26.88
C ILE A 14 5.74 2.90 26.84
N PHE A 15 4.53 2.94 26.30
CA PHE A 15 3.73 4.15 26.21
C PHE A 15 3.27 4.66 27.59
N ARG A 16 2.96 3.76 28.52
CA ARG A 16 2.65 4.13 29.91
C ARG A 16 3.86 4.73 30.64
N ASN A 17 5.05 4.17 30.45
CA ASN A 17 6.26 4.67 31.10
C ASN A 17 6.65 6.07 30.61
N ILE A 18 6.41 6.39 29.34
CA ILE A 18 6.63 7.73 28.78
C ILE A 18 5.61 8.73 29.34
N MET A 19 4.35 8.36 29.47
CA MET A 19 3.31 9.21 30.08
C MET A 19 3.56 9.48 31.57
N ASP A 20 4.08 8.51 32.31
CA ASP A 20 4.39 8.68 33.74
C ASP A 20 5.65 9.52 33.94
N TYR A 21 6.61 9.48 33.03
CA TYR A 21 7.78 10.35 33.03
C TYR A 21 7.37 11.84 32.84
N PHE A 22 6.42 12.13 31.95
CA PHE A 22 5.87 13.49 31.76
C PHE A 22 5.02 13.98 32.93
N LYS A 23 4.36 13.09 33.69
CA LYS A 23 3.61 13.45 34.90
C LYS A 23 4.53 13.79 36.09
N SER A 24 5.73 13.25 36.12
CA SER A 24 6.71 13.51 37.15
C SER A 24 7.34 14.92 37.09
N LEU A 25 7.35 15.54 35.94
CA LEU A 25 7.91 16.89 35.71
C LEU A 25 7.04 18.06 36.18
N LYS A 26 5.81 17.81 36.71
CA LYS A 26 4.90 18.85 37.20
C LYS A 26 5.10 19.26 38.66
N LYS A 27 6.19 18.92 39.30
CA LYS A 27 6.50 19.32 40.71
C LYS A 27 7.76 20.18 40.79
N PHE A 28 7.82 21.31 40.09
CA PHE A 28 8.72 22.40 40.52
C PHE A 28 7.90 23.68 40.67
N LYS A 29 7.89 24.16 41.94
CA LYS A 29 7.15 25.33 42.39
C LYS A 29 7.91 26.62 42.05
N PHE A 30 7.18 27.58 41.54
CA PHE A 30 7.23 29.03 41.72
C PHE A 30 8.55 29.65 42.21
N ILE A 31 9.17 30.44 41.35
CA ILE A 31 9.84 31.69 41.71
C ILE A 31 9.20 32.79 40.84
N PHE A 32 8.52 33.73 41.52
CA PHE A 32 8.00 34.93 40.89
C PHE A 32 9.18 35.84 40.49
N LEU A 33 9.29 36.10 39.20
CA LEU A 33 10.03 37.24 38.71
C LEU A 33 9.07 37.99 37.78
N THR A 34 8.67 39.15 38.25
CA THR A 34 7.87 40.15 37.46
C THR A 34 8.68 40.59 36.26
N PHE A 35 8.43 39.98 35.10
CA PHE A 35 8.85 40.52 33.83
C PHE A 35 7.70 41.31 33.21
N TYR A 36 7.97 42.57 32.93
CA TYR A 36 7.17 43.45 32.11
C TYR A 36 6.66 42.68 30.89
N ILE A 37 5.37 42.61 30.70
CA ILE A 37 4.70 42.14 29.49
C ILE A 37 4.89 43.25 28.45
N LEU A 38 6.04 43.24 27.75
CA LEU A 38 6.11 43.73 26.41
C LEU A 38 5.28 42.72 25.60
N GLY A 39 4.11 43.11 25.15
CA GLY A 39 3.30 42.33 24.23
C GLY A 39 4.11 42.11 22.95
N CYS A 40 4.80 40.98 22.87
CA CYS A 40 5.22 40.44 21.59
C CYS A 40 3.94 39.98 20.91
N SER A 41 3.42 40.79 19.99
CA SER A 41 2.55 40.28 18.96
C SER A 41 3.40 39.19 18.27
N ASN A 42 2.96 37.93 18.31
CA ASN A 42 3.59 36.85 17.55
C ASN A 42 3.31 37.08 16.06
N GLN A 43 4.00 38.08 15.49
CA GLN A 43 3.99 38.31 14.05
C GLN A 43 4.87 37.25 13.42
N VAL A 44 4.27 36.29 12.75
CA VAL A 44 4.98 35.30 11.97
C VAL A 44 5.29 35.92 10.61
N THR A 45 6.57 36.23 10.36
CA THR A 45 7.03 36.70 9.05
C THR A 45 7.11 35.50 8.12
N ILE A 46 6.39 35.55 7.02
CA ILE A 46 6.31 34.48 6.02
C ILE A 46 7.13 34.92 4.80
N SER A 47 7.89 33.98 4.22
CA SER A 47 8.67 34.21 3.00
C SER A 47 7.78 34.65 1.84
N ASP A 48 8.28 35.55 0.99
CA ASP A 48 7.53 36.07 -0.17
C ASP A 48 7.14 34.98 -1.19
N ASP A 49 7.84 33.85 -1.21
CA ASP A 49 7.59 32.73 -2.11
C ASP A 49 6.61 31.68 -1.53
N SER A 50 6.00 31.99 -0.37
CA SER A 50 5.08 31.06 0.28
C SER A 50 3.62 31.26 -0.17
N TYR A 51 2.84 30.18 -0.17
CA TYR A 51 1.39 30.20 -0.29
C TYR A 51 0.74 30.04 1.07
N ILE A 52 -0.36 30.78 1.32
CA ILE A 52 -1.11 30.67 2.55
C ILE A 52 -2.53 30.21 2.22
N ILE A 53 -2.94 29.09 2.81
CA ILE A 53 -4.31 28.62 2.74
C ILE A 53 -4.97 28.94 4.08
N LYS A 54 -5.96 29.86 4.08
CA LYS A 54 -6.68 30.31 5.28
C LYS A 54 -8.04 29.66 5.42
N ASN A 55 -8.53 29.60 6.64
CA ASN A 55 -9.90 29.19 7.00
C ASN A 55 -10.23 27.74 6.60
N ILE A 56 -9.24 26.86 6.52
CA ILE A 56 -9.43 25.46 6.11
C ILE A 56 -9.67 24.57 7.33
N SER A 57 -10.51 23.56 7.17
CA SER A 57 -10.61 22.45 8.12
C SER A 57 -9.71 21.31 7.67
N ILE A 58 -8.86 20.81 8.57
CA ILE A 58 -7.95 19.68 8.26
C ILE A 58 -8.59 18.40 8.79
N ILE A 59 -8.65 17.36 7.96
CA ILE A 59 -8.99 16.00 8.37
C ILE A 59 -7.70 15.20 8.41
N ASP A 60 -7.17 15.04 9.62
CA ASP A 60 -5.97 14.23 9.84
C ASP A 60 -6.37 12.79 10.19
N PRO A 61 -5.76 11.76 9.59
CA PRO A 61 -6.09 10.37 9.86
C PRO A 61 -5.81 9.93 11.31
N ILE A 62 -4.92 10.63 12.02
CA ILE A 62 -4.51 10.31 13.38
C ILE A 62 -5.25 11.21 14.38
N ASP A 63 -5.22 12.52 14.15
CA ASP A 63 -5.75 13.52 15.09
C ASP A 63 -7.23 13.90 14.81
N GLY A 64 -7.79 13.40 13.71
CA GLY A 64 -9.18 13.66 13.33
C GLY A 64 -9.39 15.07 12.77
N LEU A 65 -10.60 15.61 12.96
CA LEU A 65 -10.99 16.91 12.43
C LEU A 65 -10.40 18.07 13.25
N GLN A 66 -9.59 18.90 12.60
CA GLN A 66 -9.08 20.16 13.13
C GLN A 66 -9.72 21.31 12.37
N SER A 67 -10.59 22.06 13.04
CA SER A 67 -11.36 23.16 12.42
C SER A 67 -10.56 24.45 12.37
N THR A 68 -10.76 25.19 11.29
CA THR A 68 -10.36 26.58 11.12
C THR A 68 -8.86 26.82 11.34
N LYS A 69 -8.06 26.22 10.50
CA LYS A 69 -6.60 26.40 10.49
C LYS A 69 -6.15 27.27 9.33
N SER A 70 -4.91 27.77 9.43
CA SER A 70 -4.18 28.37 8.32
C SER A 70 -2.90 27.56 8.08
N LEU A 71 -2.61 27.26 6.82
CA LEU A 71 -1.39 26.58 6.42
C LEU A 71 -0.48 27.52 5.65
N VAL A 72 0.82 27.44 5.93
CA VAL A 72 1.88 28.08 5.14
C VAL A 72 2.60 27.00 4.38
N ILE A 73 2.68 27.14 3.06
CA ILE A 73 3.38 26.24 2.16
C ILE A 73 4.58 26.98 1.60
N THR A 74 5.78 26.48 1.86
CA THR A 74 7.05 26.99 1.37
C THR A 74 7.80 25.84 0.72
N ASP A 75 8.36 26.06 -0.46
CA ASP A 75 9.14 25.03 -1.19
C ASP A 75 8.43 23.67 -1.28
N ASN A 76 7.14 23.68 -1.64
CA ASN A 76 6.28 22.49 -1.74
C ASN A 76 6.10 21.68 -0.43
N THR A 77 6.40 22.32 0.72
CA THR A 77 6.26 21.69 2.03
C THR A 77 5.32 22.52 2.91
N ILE A 78 4.47 21.87 3.70
CA ILE A 78 3.69 22.53 4.75
C ILE A 78 4.68 22.92 5.85
N SER A 79 5.11 24.20 5.83
CA SER A 79 6.09 24.72 6.78
C SER A 79 5.48 25.08 8.12
N MET A 80 4.19 25.48 8.17
CA MET A 80 3.49 25.81 9.39
C MET A 80 2.00 25.47 9.28
N ILE A 81 1.42 25.07 10.41
CA ILE A 81 -0.04 24.98 10.63
C ILE A 81 -0.34 25.87 11.81
N LEU A 82 -1.18 26.88 11.61
CA LEU A 82 -1.48 27.92 12.57
C LEU A 82 -2.97 27.94 12.91
N ASP A 83 -3.29 28.35 14.14
CA ASP A 83 -4.65 28.69 14.48
C ASP A 83 -5.05 30.00 13.80
N ASN A 84 -6.33 30.17 13.49
CA ASN A 84 -6.81 31.31 12.69
C ASN A 84 -6.65 32.70 13.36
N ASP A 85 -6.40 32.74 14.68
CA ASP A 85 -6.25 33.96 15.47
C ASP A 85 -4.87 34.60 15.31
N ASN A 86 -3.95 34.00 14.56
CA ASN A 86 -2.63 34.58 14.31
C ASN A 86 -2.70 35.63 13.19
N GLU A 87 -2.25 36.85 13.46
CA GLU A 87 -2.04 37.87 12.43
C GLU A 87 -0.87 37.43 11.52
N LEU A 88 -1.23 36.88 10.36
CA LEU A 88 -0.28 36.58 9.31
C LEU A 88 -0.01 37.86 8.50
N ILE A 89 1.18 38.41 8.66
CA ILE A 89 1.66 39.49 7.78
C ILE A 89 2.27 38.82 6.55
N ALA A 90 1.52 38.77 5.47
CA ALA A 90 2.00 38.27 4.19
C ALA A 90 1.50 39.19 3.09
N ASN A 91 2.41 39.55 2.20
CA ASN A 91 2.09 40.28 0.97
C ASN A 91 1.67 39.35 -0.17
N ASN A 92 1.39 38.06 0.11
CA ASN A 92 1.52 36.98 -0.86
C ASN A 92 0.23 36.22 -1.14
N ASN A 93 0.34 35.24 -2.02
CA ASN A 93 -0.71 34.39 -2.53
C ASN A 93 -1.54 33.74 -1.40
N ILE A 94 -2.61 34.42 -1.00
CA ILE A 94 -3.55 33.94 0.03
C ILE A 94 -4.73 33.27 -0.69
N ILE A 95 -5.01 32.03 -0.31
CA ILE A 95 -6.17 31.27 -0.76
C ILE A 95 -7.15 31.18 0.43
N ASP A 96 -8.34 31.76 0.30
CA ASP A 96 -9.41 31.54 1.26
C ASP A 96 -10.08 30.18 0.97
N ALA A 97 -9.96 29.27 1.94
CA ALA A 97 -10.53 27.94 1.88
C ALA A 97 -11.71 27.75 2.85
N SER A 98 -12.43 28.85 3.17
CA SER A 98 -13.62 28.80 4.02
C SER A 98 -14.61 27.73 3.53
N GLY A 99 -15.04 26.85 4.45
CA GLY A 99 -15.97 25.77 4.16
C GLY A 99 -15.37 24.59 3.37
N LYS A 100 -14.05 24.58 3.15
CA LYS A 100 -13.34 23.46 2.50
C LYS A 100 -12.59 22.63 3.53
N TYR A 101 -12.24 21.42 3.09
CA TYR A 101 -11.48 20.46 3.87
C TYR A 101 -10.17 20.13 3.17
N LEU A 102 -9.10 20.01 3.95
CA LEU A 102 -7.82 19.47 3.53
C LEU A 102 -7.71 18.03 4.02
N ILE A 103 -7.36 17.15 3.13
CA ILE A 103 -7.05 15.75 3.43
C ILE A 103 -5.66 15.43 2.88
N PRO A 104 -4.96 14.39 3.37
CA PRO A 104 -3.79 13.87 2.68
C PRO A 104 -4.13 13.49 1.24
N GLY A 105 -3.15 13.60 0.35
CA GLY A 105 -3.31 13.13 -1.02
C GLY A 105 -3.75 11.67 -1.07
N LEU A 106 -4.66 11.34 -1.98
CA LEU A 106 -5.17 9.98 -2.09
C LEU A 106 -4.10 9.04 -2.66
N TRP A 107 -4.15 7.79 -2.22
CA TRP A 107 -3.34 6.70 -2.73
C TRP A 107 -4.19 5.73 -3.56
N ASP A 108 -3.74 5.41 -4.78
CA ASP A 108 -4.19 4.20 -5.47
C ASP A 108 -3.11 3.12 -5.31
N ALA A 109 -3.38 2.17 -4.43
CA ALA A 109 -2.41 1.16 -4.03
C ALA A 109 -2.32 -0.03 -5.02
N HIS A 110 -3.10 -0.03 -6.12
CA HIS A 110 -3.10 -1.13 -7.06
C HIS A 110 -3.50 -0.69 -8.47
N ILE A 111 -2.50 -0.33 -9.26
CA ILE A 111 -2.68 0.00 -10.67
C ILE A 111 -1.79 -0.86 -11.57
N HIS A 112 -2.02 -0.78 -12.87
CA HIS A 112 -1.17 -1.32 -13.92
C HIS A 112 -1.12 -0.33 -15.08
N PHE A 113 -0.05 0.44 -15.22
CA PHE A 113 0.14 1.33 -16.37
C PHE A 113 0.16 0.58 -17.70
N SER A 114 0.65 -0.65 -17.67
CA SER A 114 0.83 -1.48 -18.85
C SER A 114 -0.39 -2.30 -19.24
N PHE A 115 -1.51 -2.18 -18.52
CA PHE A 115 -2.74 -2.87 -18.92
C PHE A 115 -3.30 -2.29 -20.24
N ASP A 116 -3.17 -0.99 -20.43
CA ASP A 116 -3.44 -0.29 -21.68
C ASP A 116 -2.29 0.71 -21.92
N THR A 117 -1.37 0.34 -22.82
CA THR A 117 -0.17 1.14 -23.11
C THR A 117 -0.46 2.45 -23.81
N ASP A 118 -1.60 2.56 -24.54
CA ASP A 118 -2.03 3.80 -25.19
C ASP A 118 -2.57 4.81 -24.16
N LEU A 119 -3.16 4.32 -23.09
CA LEU A 119 -3.67 5.14 -21.98
C LEU A 119 -2.57 5.54 -20.99
N ALA A 120 -1.53 4.74 -20.84
CA ALA A 120 -0.47 4.93 -19.85
C ALA A 120 0.09 6.37 -19.77
N PRO A 121 0.38 7.08 -20.88
CA PRO A 121 0.91 8.45 -20.83
C PRO A 121 -0.05 9.48 -20.24
N PHE A 122 -1.35 9.21 -20.23
CA PHE A 122 -2.39 10.12 -19.75
C PHE A 122 -2.80 9.83 -18.30
N MET A 123 -2.51 8.63 -17.79
CA MET A 123 -2.91 8.21 -16.45
C MET A 123 -2.39 9.14 -15.34
N PRO A 124 -1.13 9.63 -15.37
CA PRO A 124 -0.63 10.52 -14.31
C PRO A 124 -1.49 11.78 -14.14
N GLY A 125 -1.83 12.45 -15.24
CA GLY A 125 -2.69 13.63 -15.19
C GLY A 125 -4.12 13.33 -14.71
N LEU A 126 -4.67 12.17 -15.04
CA LEU A 126 -5.97 11.73 -14.56
C LEU A 126 -5.95 11.44 -13.04
N PHE A 127 -4.90 10.81 -12.53
CA PHE A 127 -4.75 10.58 -11.09
C PHE A 127 -4.72 11.91 -10.33
N LEU A 128 -3.87 12.84 -10.73
CA LEU A 128 -3.77 14.15 -10.06
C LEU A 128 -5.08 14.94 -10.15
N ALA A 129 -5.78 14.92 -11.29
CA ALA A 129 -7.07 15.59 -11.46
C ALA A 129 -8.15 15.07 -10.48
N HIS A 130 -7.99 13.85 -9.96
CA HIS A 130 -8.88 13.23 -8.99
C HIS A 130 -8.31 13.22 -7.55
N GLY A 131 -7.20 13.94 -7.31
CA GLY A 131 -6.57 14.02 -5.99
C GLY A 131 -5.74 12.79 -5.60
N VAL A 132 -5.49 11.87 -6.52
CA VAL A 132 -4.58 10.73 -6.31
C VAL A 132 -3.15 11.22 -6.55
N THR A 133 -2.39 11.35 -5.47
CA THR A 133 -1.03 11.90 -5.49
C THR A 133 0.06 10.83 -5.38
N SER A 134 -0.34 9.60 -5.10
CA SER A 134 0.57 8.45 -5.05
C SER A 134 -0.09 7.23 -5.63
N VAL A 135 0.66 6.45 -6.40
CA VAL A 135 0.18 5.21 -7.02
C VAL A 135 1.20 4.09 -6.84
N ARG A 136 0.70 2.86 -6.77
CA ARG A 136 1.53 1.66 -6.74
C ARG A 136 1.20 0.78 -7.94
N ASP A 137 2.12 0.74 -8.93
CA ASP A 137 2.03 -0.20 -10.04
C ASP A 137 2.46 -1.59 -9.55
N THR A 138 1.52 -2.50 -9.57
CA THR A 138 1.68 -3.85 -9.02
C THR A 138 1.93 -4.91 -10.09
N GLY A 139 2.28 -4.51 -11.32
CA GLY A 139 2.67 -5.46 -12.35
C GLY A 139 2.71 -4.89 -13.77
N GLY A 140 3.84 -5.04 -14.43
CA GLY A 140 4.04 -4.65 -15.83
C GLY A 140 5.46 -4.89 -16.30
N PRO A 141 5.70 -4.82 -17.62
CA PRO A 141 7.05 -4.89 -18.16
C PRO A 141 7.99 -3.91 -17.50
N ILE A 142 9.14 -4.39 -17.04
CA ILE A 142 10.07 -3.62 -16.19
C ILE A 142 10.45 -2.28 -16.79
N ASP A 143 10.75 -2.21 -18.08
CA ASP A 143 11.18 -0.98 -18.73
C ASP A 143 10.07 0.08 -18.79
N LEU A 144 8.80 -0.35 -18.91
CA LEU A 144 7.66 0.58 -18.90
C LEU A 144 7.44 1.14 -17.49
N VAL A 145 7.40 0.30 -16.48
CA VAL A 145 7.09 0.76 -15.11
C VAL A 145 8.25 1.60 -14.55
N VAL A 146 9.50 1.28 -14.86
CA VAL A 146 10.66 2.12 -14.56
C VAL A 146 10.55 3.48 -15.23
N LYS A 147 10.19 3.52 -16.52
CA LYS A 147 9.94 4.80 -17.22
C LYS A 147 8.88 5.64 -16.52
N MET A 148 7.80 5.05 -16.04
CA MET A 148 6.75 5.79 -15.32
C MET A 148 7.24 6.32 -13.97
N LYS A 149 8.06 5.55 -13.26
CA LYS A 149 8.74 6.00 -12.02
C LYS A 149 9.70 7.15 -12.31
N ASP A 150 10.50 7.06 -13.37
CA ASP A 150 11.44 8.12 -13.76
C ASP A 150 10.71 9.41 -14.14
N LEU A 151 9.58 9.33 -14.86
CA LEU A 151 8.75 10.49 -15.15
C LEU A 151 8.26 11.18 -13.87
N SER A 152 7.83 10.40 -12.88
CA SER A 152 7.41 10.92 -11.57
C SER A 152 8.56 11.63 -10.84
N LEU A 153 9.74 11.03 -10.83
CA LEU A 153 10.92 11.61 -10.17
C LEU A 153 11.42 12.89 -10.84
N ASN A 154 11.36 12.94 -12.18
CA ASN A 154 11.84 14.08 -12.95
C ASN A 154 10.85 15.25 -13.04
N ASP A 155 9.56 14.99 -12.89
CA ASP A 155 8.49 16.00 -12.93
C ASP A 155 7.42 15.71 -11.87
N PRO A 156 7.74 15.89 -10.57
CA PRO A 156 6.81 15.55 -9.47
C PRO A 156 5.62 16.51 -9.36
N ILE A 157 5.60 17.61 -10.09
CA ILE A 157 4.48 18.56 -10.10
C ILE A 157 3.34 18.02 -11.00
N ASN A 158 3.69 17.38 -12.10
CA ASN A 158 2.72 16.91 -13.10
C ASN A 158 2.47 15.40 -13.04
N ASN A 159 3.10 14.70 -12.10
CA ASN A 159 2.95 13.26 -11.92
C ASN A 159 2.74 12.90 -10.45
N PRO A 160 1.90 11.88 -10.14
CA PRO A 160 1.84 11.32 -8.80
C PRO A 160 3.17 10.63 -8.45
N THR A 161 3.46 10.44 -7.17
CA THR A 161 4.57 9.56 -6.75
C THR A 161 4.28 8.14 -7.18
N VAL A 162 5.21 7.51 -7.91
CA VAL A 162 5.03 6.17 -8.50
C VAL A 162 5.93 5.17 -7.80
N TYR A 163 5.31 4.15 -7.18
CA TYR A 163 5.98 2.97 -6.64
C TYR A 163 5.74 1.79 -7.58
N ILE A 164 6.76 0.97 -7.83
CA ILE A 164 6.71 -0.09 -8.83
C ILE A 164 7.13 -1.46 -8.27
N ALA A 165 6.43 -2.51 -8.72
CA ALA A 165 6.79 -3.89 -8.43
C ALA A 165 7.58 -4.58 -9.56
N GLY A 166 7.61 -3.99 -10.75
CA GLY A 166 8.07 -4.71 -11.95
C GLY A 166 7.02 -5.74 -12.42
N PRO A 167 7.43 -6.76 -13.20
CA PRO A 167 6.50 -7.78 -13.68
C PRO A 167 5.93 -8.64 -12.55
N LEU A 168 4.74 -9.18 -12.78
CA LEU A 168 4.19 -10.25 -11.95
C LEU A 168 5.14 -11.45 -12.04
N ILE A 169 5.67 -11.89 -10.91
CA ILE A 169 6.54 -13.07 -10.84
C ILE A 169 5.63 -14.30 -10.77
N ASP A 170 5.48 -14.98 -11.90
CA ASP A 170 4.55 -16.10 -12.07
C ASP A 170 5.29 -17.40 -12.42
N GLY A 171 4.62 -18.52 -12.20
CA GLY A 171 5.12 -19.84 -12.60
C GLY A 171 4.73 -20.20 -14.04
N THR A 172 4.88 -21.49 -14.39
CA THR A 172 4.53 -22.04 -15.71
C THR A 172 3.26 -22.89 -15.61
N PRO A 173 2.30 -22.72 -16.55
CA PRO A 173 2.18 -21.64 -17.56
C PRO A 173 1.73 -20.33 -16.94
N ASN A 174 2.37 -19.20 -17.27
CA ASN A 174 2.03 -17.92 -16.70
C ASN A 174 0.68 -17.36 -17.21
N VAL A 175 0.03 -16.52 -16.41
CA VAL A 175 -1.32 -16.04 -16.71
C VAL A 175 -1.34 -14.87 -17.68
N TYR A 176 -0.52 -13.84 -17.43
CA TYR A 176 -0.52 -12.59 -18.19
C TYR A 176 0.68 -12.56 -19.17
N ASN A 177 0.50 -13.21 -20.31
CA ASN A 177 1.55 -13.51 -21.28
C ASN A 177 1.32 -12.92 -22.69
N ASN A 178 0.46 -11.90 -22.79
CA ASN A 178 0.07 -11.27 -24.05
C ASN A 178 -0.75 -12.18 -24.98
N SER A 179 -1.47 -13.16 -24.44
CA SER A 179 -2.30 -14.08 -25.24
C SER A 179 -3.58 -13.42 -25.77
N SER A 180 -4.05 -12.35 -25.16
CA SER A 180 -5.22 -11.57 -25.60
C SER A 180 -5.24 -10.20 -24.94
N PRO A 181 -6.10 -9.26 -25.41
CA PRO A 181 -6.28 -7.96 -24.75
C PRO A 181 -6.69 -8.03 -23.28
N SER A 182 -7.35 -9.12 -22.86
CA SER A 182 -7.70 -9.36 -21.44
C SER A 182 -6.55 -9.89 -20.62
N PHE A 183 -5.49 -10.37 -21.27
CA PHE A 183 -4.28 -10.91 -20.65
C PHE A 183 -3.04 -10.31 -21.30
N PRO A 184 -2.84 -8.96 -21.16
CA PRO A 184 -1.66 -8.29 -21.70
C PRO A 184 -0.38 -8.82 -21.05
N LEU A 185 0.78 -8.40 -21.55
CA LEU A 185 2.06 -8.77 -20.96
C LEU A 185 2.29 -8.04 -19.65
N LEU A 186 2.00 -8.68 -18.53
CA LEU A 186 2.24 -8.15 -17.19
C LEU A 186 3.22 -9.01 -16.39
N SER A 187 3.39 -10.29 -16.75
CA SER A 187 4.14 -11.25 -15.97
C SER A 187 5.43 -11.72 -16.63
N ILE A 188 6.34 -12.18 -15.81
CA ILE A 188 7.50 -12.97 -16.20
C ILE A 188 7.28 -14.41 -15.78
N GLU A 189 7.46 -15.32 -16.74
CA GLU A 189 7.32 -16.76 -16.52
C GLU A 189 8.59 -17.33 -15.93
N ASN A 190 8.43 -18.24 -14.96
CA ASN A 190 9.53 -18.95 -14.32
C ASN A 190 9.22 -20.43 -14.33
N THR A 191 10.05 -21.22 -15.02
CA THR A 191 9.87 -22.67 -15.16
C THR A 191 10.38 -23.41 -13.93
N ASP A 192 11.41 -22.88 -13.29
CA ASP A 192 12.04 -23.47 -12.11
C ASP A 192 12.57 -22.41 -11.12
N ILE A 193 13.34 -22.85 -10.12
CA ILE A 193 13.95 -21.99 -9.11
C ILE A 193 15.08 -21.14 -9.70
N ILE A 194 15.80 -21.64 -10.70
CA ILE A 194 16.93 -20.93 -11.31
C ILE A 194 16.42 -19.71 -12.05
N ASP A 195 15.28 -19.85 -12.76
CA ASP A 195 14.61 -18.73 -13.40
C ASP A 195 14.19 -17.67 -12.37
N ILE A 196 13.60 -18.09 -11.23
CA ILE A 196 13.25 -17.17 -10.13
C ILE A 196 14.49 -16.41 -9.63
N GLU A 197 15.60 -17.12 -9.41
CA GLU A 197 16.82 -16.50 -8.90
C GLU A 197 17.40 -15.48 -9.90
N SER A 198 17.41 -15.81 -11.18
CA SER A 198 17.90 -14.92 -12.23
C SER A 198 16.97 -13.72 -12.43
N ASN A 199 15.70 -13.98 -12.71
CA ASN A 199 14.73 -12.95 -13.09
C ASN A 199 14.47 -11.95 -11.94
N VAL A 200 14.36 -12.46 -10.70
CA VAL A 200 14.13 -11.56 -9.55
C VAL A 200 15.35 -10.70 -9.27
N GLN A 201 16.58 -11.20 -9.47
CA GLN A 201 17.78 -10.38 -9.34
C GLN A 201 17.84 -9.28 -10.40
N GLU A 202 17.43 -9.55 -11.63
CA GLU A 202 17.32 -8.53 -12.68
C GLU A 202 16.27 -7.46 -12.35
N ILE A 203 15.12 -7.86 -11.81
CA ILE A 203 14.07 -6.94 -11.34
C ILE A 203 14.60 -6.06 -10.20
N VAL A 204 15.26 -6.66 -9.21
CA VAL A 204 15.85 -5.92 -8.06
C VAL A 204 16.91 -4.92 -8.52
N ALA A 205 17.72 -5.27 -9.52
CA ALA A 205 18.74 -4.38 -10.09
C ALA A 205 18.15 -3.12 -10.77
N LYS A 206 16.83 -3.11 -11.03
CA LYS A 206 16.09 -1.95 -11.56
C LYS A 206 15.49 -1.07 -10.46
N GLU A 207 15.87 -1.26 -9.20
CA GLU A 207 15.47 -0.45 -8.05
C GLU A 207 13.94 -0.38 -7.87
N VAL A 208 13.27 -1.53 -7.99
CA VAL A 208 11.84 -1.66 -7.68
C VAL A 208 11.59 -1.45 -6.18
N ASP A 209 10.38 -0.98 -5.82
CA ASP A 209 10.01 -0.67 -4.44
C ASP A 209 9.48 -1.90 -3.69
N LEU A 210 9.00 -2.89 -4.42
CA LEU A 210 8.46 -4.15 -3.90
C LEU A 210 8.52 -5.23 -4.98
N LEU A 211 8.15 -6.46 -4.63
CA LEU A 211 7.99 -7.57 -5.57
C LEU A 211 6.56 -8.08 -5.57
N LYS A 212 6.09 -8.64 -6.70
CA LYS A 212 4.72 -9.14 -6.85
C LYS A 212 4.71 -10.63 -7.17
N ALA A 213 4.30 -11.45 -6.20
CA ALA A 213 4.03 -12.88 -6.40
C ALA A 213 2.71 -13.10 -7.14
N TYR A 214 2.68 -14.14 -7.99
CA TYR A 214 1.47 -14.45 -8.73
C TYR A 214 1.06 -15.93 -8.63
N GLU A 215 -0.07 -16.30 -9.27
CA GLU A 215 -0.86 -17.48 -8.93
C GLU A 215 -0.24 -18.83 -9.30
N MET A 216 0.56 -18.88 -10.39
CA MET A 216 1.13 -20.16 -10.88
C MET A 216 2.45 -20.57 -10.24
N LEU A 217 2.99 -19.77 -9.33
CA LEU A 217 4.19 -20.16 -8.59
C LEU A 217 3.98 -21.49 -7.86
N THR A 218 4.93 -22.38 -7.96
CA THR A 218 5.05 -23.50 -7.04
C THR A 218 5.50 -23.02 -5.67
N GLU A 219 5.23 -23.79 -4.61
CA GLU A 219 5.68 -23.47 -3.25
C GLU A 219 7.20 -23.23 -3.21
N ASN A 220 8.00 -24.08 -3.86
CA ASN A 220 9.47 -23.94 -3.89
C ASN A 220 9.93 -22.64 -4.58
N GLN A 221 9.28 -22.25 -5.67
CA GLN A 221 9.54 -20.97 -6.35
C GLN A 221 9.16 -19.79 -5.47
N PHE A 222 8.01 -19.85 -4.81
CA PHE A 222 7.59 -18.82 -3.87
C PHE A 222 8.57 -18.65 -2.70
N LEU A 223 9.02 -19.76 -2.10
CA LEU A 223 10.03 -19.73 -1.04
C LEU A 223 11.38 -19.15 -1.53
N ALA A 224 11.76 -19.42 -2.78
CA ALA A 224 12.95 -18.83 -3.39
C ALA A 224 12.79 -17.31 -3.54
N LEU A 225 11.64 -16.86 -4.07
CA LEU A 225 11.28 -15.43 -4.16
C LEU A 225 11.37 -14.75 -2.80
N MET A 226 10.77 -15.33 -1.74
CA MET A 226 10.79 -14.76 -0.40
C MET A 226 12.20 -14.63 0.17
N ARG A 227 13.09 -15.61 -0.10
CA ARG A 227 14.51 -15.51 0.32
C ARG A 227 15.23 -14.34 -0.35
N ILE A 228 15.00 -14.14 -1.66
CA ILE A 228 15.64 -13.05 -2.41
C ILE A 228 15.10 -11.70 -1.94
N ALA A 229 13.79 -11.58 -1.77
CA ALA A 229 13.14 -10.38 -1.26
C ALA A 229 13.71 -9.97 0.11
N LYS A 230 13.79 -10.92 1.05
CA LYS A 230 14.37 -10.69 2.38
C LYS A 230 15.83 -10.24 2.31
N LYS A 231 16.64 -10.85 1.43
CA LYS A 231 18.06 -10.48 1.24
C LYS A 231 18.21 -9.04 0.76
N ASN A 232 17.27 -8.56 -0.03
CA ASN A 232 17.27 -7.22 -0.62
C ASN A 232 16.39 -6.21 0.15
N ASN A 233 15.85 -6.58 1.31
CA ASN A 233 14.97 -5.75 2.12
C ASN A 233 13.74 -5.23 1.34
N LEU A 234 13.17 -6.08 0.47
CA LEU A 234 11.98 -5.78 -0.31
C LEU A 234 10.77 -6.53 0.26
N ASN A 235 9.64 -5.86 0.30
CA ASN A 235 8.36 -6.47 0.59
C ASN A 235 7.86 -7.27 -0.63
N VAL A 236 7.16 -8.37 -0.36
CA VAL A 236 6.43 -9.13 -1.37
C VAL A 236 4.93 -8.99 -1.13
N THR A 237 4.23 -8.46 -2.11
CA THR A 237 2.77 -8.49 -2.15
C THR A 237 2.30 -9.45 -3.24
N GLY A 238 1.04 -9.80 -3.30
CA GLY A 238 0.56 -10.59 -4.43
C GLY A 238 -0.71 -11.36 -4.21
N HIS A 239 -0.96 -12.26 -5.15
CA HIS A 239 -1.93 -13.30 -4.98
C HIS A 239 -1.27 -14.46 -4.23
N ILE A 240 -2.05 -15.12 -3.39
CA ILE A 240 -1.61 -16.38 -2.79
C ILE A 240 -1.43 -17.37 -3.94
N PRO A 241 -0.24 -18.00 -4.10
CA PRO A 241 -0.06 -19.01 -5.14
C PRO A 241 -1.10 -20.12 -5.05
N LEU A 242 -1.58 -20.60 -6.18
CA LEU A 242 -2.56 -21.69 -6.22
C LEU A 242 -2.04 -22.99 -5.60
N SER A 243 -0.72 -23.14 -5.56
CA SER A 243 -0.02 -24.27 -4.92
C SER A 243 0.03 -24.18 -3.38
N MET A 244 -0.42 -23.06 -2.78
CA MET A 244 -0.27 -22.77 -1.36
C MET A 244 -1.62 -22.42 -0.70
N THR A 245 -1.66 -22.52 0.62
CA THR A 245 -2.73 -21.96 1.43
C THR A 245 -2.40 -20.53 1.86
N LEU A 246 -3.40 -19.78 2.31
CA LEU A 246 -3.21 -18.46 2.94
C LEU A 246 -2.20 -18.53 4.08
N PHE A 247 -2.40 -19.49 4.99
CA PHE A 247 -1.59 -19.64 6.19
C PHE A 247 -0.12 -19.91 5.84
N SER A 248 0.14 -20.85 4.90
CA SER A 248 1.51 -21.17 4.48
C SER A 248 2.19 -19.99 3.77
N ALA A 249 1.46 -19.20 2.97
CA ALA A 249 2.02 -18.04 2.30
C ALA A 249 2.41 -16.92 3.29
N ILE A 250 1.54 -16.66 4.29
CA ILE A 250 1.82 -15.67 5.35
C ILE A 250 3.00 -16.13 6.22
N ASP A 251 3.02 -17.39 6.62
CA ASP A 251 4.12 -17.95 7.43
C ASP A 251 5.47 -17.92 6.69
N SER A 252 5.43 -18.01 5.36
CA SER A 252 6.60 -17.84 4.51
C SER A 252 7.03 -16.38 4.33
N GLY A 253 6.27 -15.42 4.87
CA GLY A 253 6.63 -14.01 4.93
C GLY A 253 5.94 -13.09 3.91
N LEU A 254 4.85 -13.52 3.25
CA LEU A 254 4.07 -12.66 2.36
C LEU A 254 3.60 -11.41 3.12
N ASN A 255 3.93 -10.21 2.63
CA ASN A 255 3.67 -8.95 3.32
C ASN A 255 2.31 -8.34 2.97
N GLY A 256 1.75 -8.65 1.80
CA GLY A 256 0.48 -8.10 1.34
C GLY A 256 -0.30 -9.05 0.45
N ILE A 257 -1.63 -9.04 0.57
CA ILE A 257 -2.54 -9.86 -0.23
C ILE A 257 -3.37 -8.93 -1.11
N GLU A 258 -3.25 -9.12 -2.42
CA GLU A 258 -4.02 -8.34 -3.39
C GLU A 258 -5.37 -8.98 -3.66
N HIS A 259 -6.45 -8.16 -3.64
CA HIS A 259 -7.84 -8.55 -3.97
C HIS A 259 -8.43 -9.68 -3.11
N LEU A 260 -7.82 -10.05 -1.98
CA LEU A 260 -8.18 -11.25 -1.21
C LEU A 260 -8.33 -12.51 -2.09
N ARG A 261 -7.55 -12.59 -3.18
CA ARG A 261 -7.60 -13.71 -4.11
C ARG A 261 -7.11 -14.96 -3.41
N ASN A 262 -7.85 -16.06 -3.57
CA ASN A 262 -7.61 -17.34 -2.91
C ASN A 262 -7.79 -17.36 -1.38
N PHE A 263 -8.19 -16.24 -0.77
CA PHE A 263 -8.46 -16.14 0.66
C PHE A 263 -9.62 -17.06 1.09
N ALA A 264 -10.76 -16.96 0.40
CA ALA A 264 -11.97 -17.71 0.73
C ALA A 264 -11.75 -19.23 0.79
N LEU A 265 -10.89 -19.77 -0.08
CA LEU A 265 -10.59 -21.21 -0.07
C LEU A 265 -9.94 -21.63 1.25
N SER A 266 -9.03 -20.85 1.78
CA SER A 266 -8.28 -21.20 3.00
C SER A 266 -9.15 -21.15 4.26
N ILE A 267 -10.21 -20.34 4.25
CA ILE A 267 -11.14 -20.19 5.38
C ILE A 267 -12.47 -20.98 5.20
N ALA A 268 -12.58 -21.77 4.15
CA ALA A 268 -13.74 -22.63 3.95
C ALA A 268 -13.70 -23.86 4.87
N SER A 269 -14.87 -24.35 5.31
CA SER A 269 -14.98 -25.58 6.11
C SER A 269 -14.46 -26.81 5.36
N ASN A 270 -14.61 -26.82 4.03
CA ASN A 270 -14.12 -27.84 3.10
C ASN A 270 -12.77 -27.48 2.43
N SER A 271 -11.99 -26.59 3.05
CA SER A 271 -10.72 -26.09 2.50
C SER A 271 -9.74 -27.20 2.06
N ASP A 272 -9.61 -28.27 2.86
CA ASP A 272 -8.69 -29.38 2.57
C ASP A 272 -9.09 -30.17 1.33
N GLU A 273 -10.40 -30.37 1.12
CA GLU A 273 -10.93 -31.01 -0.07
C GLU A 273 -10.65 -30.15 -1.31
N LEU A 274 -11.03 -28.86 -1.24
CA LEU A 274 -10.84 -27.92 -2.33
C LEU A 274 -9.35 -27.74 -2.66
N PHE A 275 -8.47 -27.74 -1.67
CA PHE A 275 -7.04 -27.62 -1.90
C PHE A 275 -6.47 -28.87 -2.58
N ARG A 276 -6.86 -30.09 -2.17
CA ARG A 276 -6.46 -31.32 -2.86
C ARG A 276 -6.94 -31.35 -4.31
N GLU A 277 -8.19 -30.95 -4.59
CA GLU A 277 -8.70 -30.81 -5.96
C GLU A 277 -7.86 -29.81 -6.77
N ARG A 278 -7.51 -28.68 -6.18
CA ARG A 278 -6.68 -27.65 -6.80
C ARG A 278 -5.32 -28.20 -7.22
N LEU A 279 -4.66 -28.94 -6.34
CA LEU A 279 -3.38 -29.56 -6.65
C LEU A 279 -3.47 -30.60 -7.79
N GLN A 280 -4.64 -31.25 -7.98
CA GLN A 280 -4.85 -32.12 -9.14
C GLN A 280 -5.05 -31.31 -10.43
N LEU A 281 -5.83 -30.21 -10.37
CA LEU A 281 -6.02 -29.33 -11.52
C LEU A 281 -4.72 -28.67 -11.97
N LEU A 282 -3.86 -28.29 -11.02
CA LEU A 282 -2.55 -27.69 -11.30
C LEU A 282 -1.58 -28.63 -12.02
N LYS A 283 -1.84 -29.94 -12.07
CA LYS A 283 -1.06 -30.85 -12.93
C LYS A 283 -1.28 -30.58 -14.42
N ASN A 284 -2.32 -29.84 -14.75
CA ASN A 284 -2.66 -29.37 -16.08
C ASN A 284 -2.62 -30.48 -17.15
N PRO A 285 -3.35 -31.59 -16.98
CA PRO A 285 -3.27 -32.74 -17.87
C PRO A 285 -3.70 -32.43 -19.30
N ASP A 286 -4.48 -31.36 -19.49
CA ASP A 286 -4.99 -30.91 -20.80
C ASP A 286 -4.09 -29.84 -21.45
N ASP A 287 -2.94 -29.54 -20.85
CA ASP A 287 -1.97 -28.54 -21.31
C ASP A 287 -2.61 -27.16 -21.62
N LEU A 288 -3.47 -26.70 -20.70
CA LEU A 288 -4.17 -25.42 -20.85
C LEU A 288 -3.19 -24.25 -20.69
N PRO A 289 -3.39 -23.15 -21.45
CA PRO A 289 -2.72 -21.88 -21.15
C PRO A 289 -2.99 -21.40 -19.72
N GLY A 290 -2.06 -20.66 -19.13
CA GLY A 290 -2.16 -20.22 -17.73
C GLY A 290 -3.43 -19.46 -17.40
N SER A 291 -3.92 -18.59 -18.30
CA SER A 291 -5.18 -17.88 -18.18
C SER A 291 -6.39 -18.81 -18.11
N ASP A 292 -6.39 -19.87 -18.90
CA ASP A 292 -7.49 -20.83 -18.97
C ASP A 292 -7.47 -21.78 -17.80
N LEU A 293 -6.28 -22.28 -17.42
CA LEU A 293 -6.09 -23.11 -16.24
C LEU A 293 -6.54 -22.38 -14.96
N ARG A 294 -6.11 -21.13 -14.79
CA ARG A 294 -6.55 -20.24 -13.71
C ARG A 294 -8.06 -20.07 -13.69
N SER A 295 -8.66 -19.76 -14.83
CA SER A 295 -10.09 -19.56 -14.97
C SER A 295 -10.87 -20.83 -14.64
N LEU A 296 -10.41 -21.98 -15.09
CA LEU A 296 -10.98 -23.28 -14.76
C LEU A 296 -10.97 -23.55 -13.25
N ILE A 297 -9.83 -23.35 -12.59
CA ILE A 297 -9.67 -23.56 -11.14
C ILE A 297 -10.63 -22.64 -10.38
N HIS A 298 -10.65 -21.35 -10.69
CA HIS A 298 -11.53 -20.40 -10.02
C HIS A 298 -13.03 -20.71 -10.25
N SER A 299 -13.42 -21.08 -11.46
CA SER A 299 -14.81 -21.42 -11.79
C SER A 299 -15.32 -22.64 -10.98
N LYS A 300 -14.46 -23.63 -10.78
CA LYS A 300 -14.81 -24.84 -10.02
C LYS A 300 -14.86 -24.64 -8.50
N GLN A 301 -14.10 -23.70 -7.96
CA GLN A 301 -13.82 -23.65 -6.53
C GLN A 301 -14.39 -22.42 -5.82
N ARG A 302 -14.45 -21.25 -6.48
CA ARG A 302 -14.72 -19.98 -5.84
C ARG A 302 -16.06 -19.97 -5.08
N MET A 303 -17.15 -20.35 -5.75
CA MET A 303 -18.47 -20.34 -5.11
C MET A 303 -18.57 -21.40 -4.01
N ARG A 304 -18.04 -22.59 -4.23
CA ARG A 304 -18.01 -23.66 -3.20
C ARG A 304 -17.28 -23.23 -1.93
N ALA A 305 -16.20 -22.47 -2.07
CA ALA A 305 -15.48 -21.89 -0.93
C ALA A 305 -16.30 -20.80 -0.23
N LEU A 306 -16.91 -19.88 -0.98
CA LEU A 306 -17.71 -18.79 -0.42
C LEU A 306 -18.97 -19.30 0.28
N ASP A 307 -19.62 -20.36 -0.22
CA ASP A 307 -20.81 -20.96 0.36
C ASP A 307 -20.52 -21.77 1.65
N SER A 308 -19.23 -22.02 1.94
CA SER A 308 -18.78 -22.84 3.07
C SER A 308 -17.80 -22.13 4.00
N ILE A 309 -17.89 -20.80 4.13
CA ILE A 309 -17.03 -20.03 5.04
C ILE A 309 -17.16 -20.55 6.48
N ASP A 310 -16.02 -20.83 7.09
CA ASP A 310 -15.88 -21.15 8.51
C ASP A 310 -15.40 -19.89 9.25
N TYR A 311 -16.26 -19.34 10.09
CA TYR A 311 -15.97 -18.11 10.82
C TYR A 311 -14.84 -18.27 11.85
N ASN A 312 -14.57 -19.47 12.36
CA ASN A 312 -13.43 -19.70 13.26
C ASN A 312 -12.12 -19.61 12.46
N LYS A 313 -12.06 -20.21 11.26
CA LYS A 313 -10.91 -20.08 10.37
C LYS A 313 -10.74 -18.64 9.88
N PHE A 314 -11.82 -17.90 9.66
CA PHE A 314 -11.76 -16.50 9.34
C PHE A 314 -11.13 -15.67 10.48
N GLU A 315 -11.56 -15.91 11.72
CA GLU A 315 -11.02 -15.25 12.91
C GLU A 315 -9.53 -15.60 13.09
N GLU A 316 -9.16 -16.86 12.91
CA GLU A 316 -7.77 -17.32 12.94
C GLU A 316 -6.91 -16.60 11.90
N ALA A 317 -7.39 -16.50 10.65
CA ALA A 317 -6.71 -15.77 9.58
C ALA A 317 -6.57 -14.28 9.90
N ALA A 318 -7.61 -13.64 10.47
CA ALA A 318 -7.57 -12.24 10.86
C ALA A 318 -6.55 -11.99 11.99
N ILE A 319 -6.49 -12.88 12.99
CA ILE A 319 -5.50 -12.81 14.08
C ILE A 319 -4.08 -12.98 13.52
N LEU A 320 -3.87 -13.94 12.62
CA LEU A 320 -2.56 -14.16 12.00
C LEU A 320 -2.11 -12.92 11.22
N LEU A 321 -2.96 -12.34 10.40
CA LEU A 321 -2.67 -11.12 9.65
C LEU A 321 -2.33 -9.95 10.59
N ALA A 322 -3.12 -9.75 11.65
CA ALA A 322 -2.86 -8.70 12.63
C ALA A 322 -1.55 -8.89 13.41
N SER A 323 -1.10 -10.13 13.59
CA SER A 323 0.15 -10.44 14.32
C SER A 323 1.42 -10.18 13.51
N ARG A 324 1.30 -9.98 12.20
CA ARG A 324 2.43 -9.78 11.28
C ARG A 324 2.69 -8.30 10.92
N ASN A 325 1.82 -7.37 11.40
CA ASN A 325 1.97 -5.92 11.24
C ASN A 325 2.81 -5.27 12.35
#